data_3ba3097c06ad7c566bfcb3fda018c5e8
#
_entry.id   3ba3097c06ad7c566bfcb3fda018c5e8
#
_cell.length_a   1.000
_cell.length_b   1.000
_cell.length_c   1.000
_cell.angle_alpha   90.00
_cell.angle_beta   90.00
_cell.angle_gamma   90.00
#
_symmetry.space_group_name_H-M   'P 1'
#
loop_
_entity.id
_entity.type
_entity.pdbx_description
1 polymer ?
#
loop_
_entity_poly.entity_id
_entity_poly.type
_entity_poly.pdbx_seq_one_letter_code
_entity_poly.pdbx_strand_id
1 'polypeptide(L)'
;VLIMGQVLMEEFEPGSLGEPPEVPGVIGLLSRQLKVPAGLETAINAALEQRLHAVIVESEAVALDAIGALQRRKQGRAQFLPLDAVRHVYPLNLQKERGVVGVAAKLVRCDQRMKPLVDTLLGRVIVVEDVQTGLRMIRRALGSVVTVDGVYIEQTGVMAGGSTGADEGEFIRLRELEELPERIEELQK
;
A
#
# COMPACT_ATOMS: atom_id res chain seq x y z
N VAL A 1 9.49 11.59 6.19
CA VAL A 1 8.93 10.30 5.72
C VAL A 1 9.66 9.81 4.46
N LEU A 2 10.25 10.69 3.67
CA LEU A 2 10.94 10.38 2.40
C LEU A 2 12.37 9.79 2.54
N ILE A 3 12.96 9.75 3.72
CA ILE A 3 14.43 9.66 3.86
C ILE A 3 14.96 8.23 3.87
N MET A 4 14.23 7.22 4.34
CA MET A 4 14.77 5.86 4.35
C MET A 4 14.45 5.07 3.07
N GLY A 5 13.33 5.36 2.42
CA GLY A 5 13.14 4.94 1.03
C GLY A 5 14.19 5.56 0.12
N GLN A 6 14.59 6.81 0.37
CA GLN A 6 15.68 7.49 -0.33
C GLN A 6 17.07 7.00 0.10
N VAL A 7 17.34 6.72 1.36
CA VAL A 7 18.65 6.21 1.81
C VAL A 7 18.90 4.77 1.33
N LEU A 8 17.88 3.94 1.24
CA LEU A 8 17.96 2.65 0.54
C LEU A 8 18.05 2.82 -0.99
N MET A 9 17.71 4.01 -1.52
CA MET A 9 17.75 4.34 -2.95
C MET A 9 18.93 5.27 -3.31
N GLU A 10 19.53 6.01 -2.37
CA GLU A 10 20.67 6.92 -2.62
C GLU A 10 22.03 6.21 -2.65
N GLU A 11 22.12 4.97 -2.15
CA GLU A 11 23.27 4.10 -2.49
C GLU A 11 23.11 3.43 -3.87
N PHE A 12 22.03 3.75 -4.58
CA PHE A 12 21.73 3.23 -5.91
C PHE A 12 22.00 4.32 -6.95
N GLU A 13 23.14 4.24 -7.62
CA GLU A 13 23.43 5.11 -8.77
C GLU A 13 22.35 4.93 -9.85
N PRO A 14 21.76 6.03 -10.38
CA PRO A 14 20.78 5.94 -11.47
C PRO A 14 21.51 5.45 -12.74
N GLY A 15 21.38 4.15 -13.00
CA GLY A 15 22.02 3.50 -14.16
C GLY A 15 22.44 2.05 -13.92
N SER A 16 22.49 1.58 -12.69
CA SER A 16 22.72 0.16 -12.43
C SER A 16 21.36 -0.58 -12.37
N LEU A 17 21.12 -1.45 -13.32
CA LEU A 17 20.01 -2.42 -13.35
C LEU A 17 20.22 -3.56 -12.31
N GLY A 18 20.82 -3.26 -11.16
CA GLY A 18 21.03 -4.22 -10.08
C GLY A 18 19.88 -4.21 -9.09
N GLU A 19 19.54 -5.38 -8.58
CA GLU A 19 18.63 -5.53 -7.45
C GLU A 19 19.15 -4.70 -6.25
N PRO A 20 18.25 -4.06 -5.46
CA PRO A 20 18.67 -3.30 -4.29
C PRO A 20 19.49 -4.21 -3.36
N PRO A 21 20.54 -3.67 -2.68
CA PRO A 21 21.37 -4.48 -1.80
C PRO A 21 20.48 -5.19 -0.79
N GLU A 22 20.60 -6.52 -0.73
CA GLU A 22 19.87 -7.34 0.23
C GLU A 22 20.29 -6.95 1.66
N VAL A 23 19.49 -6.11 2.29
CA VAL A 23 19.64 -5.87 3.73
C VAL A 23 19.00 -7.06 4.43
N PRO A 24 19.75 -7.84 5.22
CA PRO A 24 19.22 -9.03 5.85
C PRO A 24 17.93 -8.76 6.63
N GLY A 25 16.87 -9.50 6.30
CA GLY A 25 15.56 -9.36 6.94
C GLY A 25 14.67 -8.22 6.40
N VAL A 26 15.12 -7.42 5.44
CA VAL A 26 14.29 -6.44 4.71
C VAL A 26 13.74 -7.08 3.44
N ILE A 27 12.42 -7.01 3.26
CA ILE A 27 11.72 -7.59 2.10
C ILE A 27 11.49 -6.53 1.02
N GLY A 28 11.16 -5.30 1.42
CA GLY A 28 10.95 -4.19 0.50
C GLY A 28 9.81 -3.25 0.93
N LEU A 29 9.44 -2.33 0.06
CA LEU A 29 8.34 -1.40 0.30
C LEU A 29 6.98 -2.06 0.06
N LEU A 30 5.98 -1.72 0.87
CA LEU A 30 4.61 -2.23 0.71
C LEU A 30 4.05 -1.91 -0.68
N SER A 31 4.26 -0.70 -1.20
CA SER A 31 3.80 -0.29 -2.53
C SER A 31 4.26 -1.22 -3.64
N ARG A 32 5.48 -1.73 -3.56
CA ARG A 32 6.07 -2.65 -4.56
C ARG A 32 5.59 -4.09 -4.44
N GLN A 33 4.98 -4.46 -3.31
CA GLN A 33 4.48 -5.81 -3.06
C GLN A 33 2.99 -5.97 -3.45
N LEU A 34 2.34 -4.87 -3.85
CA LEU A 34 0.92 -4.85 -4.19
C LEU A 34 0.73 -4.60 -5.68
N LYS A 35 -0.07 -5.44 -6.33
CA LYS A 35 -0.58 -5.19 -7.68
C LYS A 35 -2.02 -4.72 -7.57
N VAL A 36 -2.23 -3.45 -7.91
CA VAL A 36 -3.54 -2.80 -7.83
C VAL A 36 -4.16 -2.77 -9.22
N PRO A 37 -5.41 -3.24 -9.38
CA PRO A 37 -6.11 -3.14 -10.67
C PRO A 37 -6.30 -1.70 -11.11
N ALA A 38 -6.29 -1.48 -12.43
CA ALA A 38 -6.56 -0.17 -13.03
C ALA A 38 -7.90 0.40 -12.55
N GLY A 39 -7.89 1.69 -12.20
CA GLY A 39 -9.03 2.42 -11.67
C GLY A 39 -9.28 2.25 -10.17
N LEU A 40 -8.45 1.48 -9.46
CA LEU A 40 -8.50 1.36 -7.99
C LEU A 40 -7.27 1.95 -7.30
N GLU A 41 -6.33 2.48 -8.06
CA GLU A 41 -5.04 2.98 -7.54
C GLU A 41 -5.28 4.11 -6.53
N THR A 42 -6.13 5.08 -6.87
CA THR A 42 -6.45 6.21 -6.00
C THR A 42 -7.11 5.74 -4.70
N ALA A 43 -8.06 4.79 -4.80
CA ALA A 43 -8.73 4.24 -3.62
C ALA A 43 -7.77 3.50 -2.70
N ILE A 44 -6.91 2.63 -3.24
CA ILE A 44 -5.94 1.86 -2.44
C ILE A 44 -4.87 2.77 -1.85
N ASN A 45 -4.44 3.79 -2.59
CA ASN A 45 -3.53 4.83 -2.11
C ASN A 45 -4.11 5.56 -0.89
N ALA A 46 -5.35 6.06 -1.02
CA ALA A 46 -6.05 6.72 0.08
C ALA A 46 -6.26 5.80 1.29
N ALA A 47 -6.55 4.52 1.07
CA ALA A 47 -6.75 3.54 2.14
C ALA A 47 -5.46 3.20 2.90
N LEU A 48 -4.31 3.19 2.23
CA LEU A 48 -3.01 2.89 2.83
C LEU A 48 -2.33 4.14 3.37
N GLU A 49 -2.51 5.28 2.69
CA GLU A 49 -1.93 6.57 3.06
C GLU A 49 -0.41 6.46 3.36
N GLN A 50 0.02 6.90 4.53
CA GLN A 50 1.43 6.84 4.93
C GLN A 50 2.01 5.41 5.01
N ARG A 51 1.16 4.38 5.14
CA ARG A 51 1.60 2.98 5.17
C ARG A 51 2.09 2.48 3.82
N LEU A 52 1.74 3.18 2.74
CA LEU A 52 2.19 2.83 1.40
C LEU A 52 3.72 2.73 1.29
N HIS A 53 4.41 3.63 2.00
CA HIS A 53 5.87 3.69 2.04
C HIS A 53 6.48 2.90 3.21
N ALA A 54 5.71 2.07 3.89
CA ALA A 54 6.22 1.25 4.98
C ALA A 54 7.14 0.15 4.43
N VAL A 55 8.19 -0.12 5.18
CA VAL A 55 9.17 -1.17 4.88
C VAL A 55 8.71 -2.49 5.49
N ILE A 56 8.52 -3.49 4.66
CA ILE A 56 8.21 -4.85 5.11
C ILE A 56 9.50 -5.53 5.53
N VAL A 57 9.49 -6.10 6.73
CA VAL A 57 10.62 -6.84 7.31
C VAL A 57 10.18 -8.21 7.80
N GLU A 58 11.12 -9.13 7.92
CA GLU A 58 10.82 -10.52 8.31
C GLU A 58 10.32 -10.63 9.74
N SER A 59 10.88 -9.82 10.67
CA SER A 59 10.60 -9.96 12.09
C SER A 59 10.60 -8.62 12.84
N GLU A 60 9.97 -8.64 14.03
CA GLU A 60 10.03 -7.51 14.97
C GLU A 60 11.47 -7.15 15.37
N ALA A 61 12.36 -8.13 15.49
CA ALA A 61 13.75 -7.89 15.81
C ALA A 61 14.43 -7.02 14.76
N VAL A 62 14.24 -7.33 13.48
CA VAL A 62 14.76 -6.53 12.35
C VAL A 62 14.18 -5.11 12.37
N ALA A 63 12.88 -4.97 12.65
CA ALA A 63 12.24 -3.66 12.76
C ALA A 63 12.87 -2.81 13.89
N LEU A 64 13.07 -3.41 15.06
CA LEU A 64 13.66 -2.73 16.22
C LEU A 64 15.12 -2.31 15.97
N ASP A 65 15.92 -3.18 15.34
CA ASP A 65 17.30 -2.87 14.97
C ASP A 65 17.36 -1.69 13.98
N ALA A 66 16.49 -1.70 12.97
CA ALA A 66 16.38 -0.61 12.01
C ALA A 66 15.94 0.70 12.66
N ILE A 67 14.95 0.68 13.56
CA ILE A 67 14.51 1.86 14.32
C ILE A 67 15.65 2.38 15.20
N GLY A 68 16.38 1.49 15.89
CA GLY A 68 17.53 1.85 16.70
C GLY A 68 18.65 2.49 15.87
N ALA A 69 18.91 1.99 14.66
CA ALA A 69 19.87 2.60 13.74
C ALA A 69 19.45 4.02 13.31
N LEU A 70 18.17 4.22 12.95
CA LEU A 70 17.63 5.54 12.61
C LEU A 70 17.77 6.53 13.75
N GLN A 71 17.46 6.10 14.98
CA GLN A 71 17.56 6.95 16.17
C GLN A 71 19.02 7.36 16.45
N ARG A 72 19.98 6.40 16.39
CA ARG A 72 21.41 6.70 16.59
C ARG A 72 21.96 7.67 15.55
N ARG A 73 21.53 7.53 14.30
CA ARG A 73 21.98 8.37 13.18
C ARG A 73 21.19 9.69 13.05
N LYS A 74 20.10 9.87 13.80
CA LYS A 74 19.15 10.99 13.68
C LYS A 74 18.63 11.17 12.23
N GLN A 75 18.37 10.07 11.53
CA GLN A 75 17.99 10.02 10.12
C GLN A 75 16.49 9.87 9.89
N GLY A 76 15.67 10.74 10.45
CA GLY A 76 14.24 10.77 10.18
C GLY A 76 13.44 9.64 10.85
N ARG A 77 12.25 9.35 10.29
CA ARG A 77 11.29 8.38 10.81
C ARG A 77 10.77 7.50 9.66
N ALA A 78 10.75 6.19 9.85
CA ALA A 78 10.16 5.23 8.94
C ALA A 78 9.14 4.34 9.64
N GLN A 79 8.23 3.74 8.88
CA GLN A 79 7.30 2.72 9.34
C GLN A 79 7.80 1.35 8.91
N PHE A 80 7.74 0.39 9.82
CA PHE A 80 8.12 -0.99 9.56
C PHE A 80 6.91 -1.90 9.77
N LEU A 81 6.79 -2.92 8.93
CA LEU A 81 5.73 -3.92 8.96
C LEU A 81 6.38 -5.31 9.12
N PRO A 82 6.62 -5.76 10.36
CA PRO A 82 7.18 -7.08 10.61
C PRO A 82 6.15 -8.18 10.33
N LEU A 83 6.52 -9.16 9.50
CA LEU A 83 5.61 -10.23 9.10
C LEU A 83 5.25 -11.20 10.23
N ASP A 84 6.16 -11.40 11.18
CA ASP A 84 5.92 -12.26 12.35
C ASP A 84 4.98 -11.64 13.39
N ALA A 85 4.82 -10.29 13.37
CA ALA A 85 3.90 -9.57 14.24
C ALA A 85 2.48 -9.44 13.67
N VAL A 86 2.27 -9.85 12.42
CA VAL A 86 0.96 -9.72 11.76
C VAL A 86 -0.08 -10.61 12.44
N ARG A 87 -1.12 -10.00 12.99
CA ARG A 87 -2.26 -10.73 13.52
C ARG A 87 -3.18 -11.15 12.38
N HIS A 88 -3.63 -12.39 12.41
CA HIS A 88 -4.57 -12.88 11.40
C HIS A 88 -5.91 -12.13 11.52
N VAL A 89 -6.22 -11.35 10.50
CA VAL A 89 -7.52 -10.69 10.34
C VAL A 89 -8.19 -11.28 9.11
N TYR A 90 -9.40 -11.79 9.28
CA TYR A 90 -10.20 -12.25 8.15
C TYR A 90 -10.83 -11.07 7.43
N PRO A 91 -10.64 -10.92 6.11
CA PRO A 91 -11.33 -9.89 5.35
C PRO A 91 -12.84 -10.02 5.45
N LEU A 92 -13.52 -8.88 5.41
CA LEU A 92 -14.97 -8.83 5.38
C LEU A 92 -15.51 -9.70 4.24
N ASN A 93 -16.63 -10.37 4.52
CA ASN A 93 -17.39 -11.06 3.50
C ASN A 93 -18.67 -10.27 3.22
N LEU A 94 -18.61 -9.42 2.18
CA LEU A 94 -19.75 -8.62 1.75
C LEU A 94 -20.49 -9.30 0.61
N GLN A 95 -21.80 -9.29 0.68
CA GLN A 95 -22.64 -9.62 -0.46
C GLN A 95 -22.55 -8.50 -1.50
N LYS A 96 -22.79 -8.83 -2.77
CA LYS A 96 -22.84 -7.83 -3.83
C LYS A 96 -23.97 -6.84 -3.55
N GLU A 97 -23.60 -5.57 -3.45
CA GLU A 97 -24.53 -4.45 -3.25
C GLU A 97 -24.26 -3.38 -4.32
N ARG A 98 -25.29 -2.66 -4.71
CA ARG A 98 -25.18 -1.56 -5.67
C ARG A 98 -24.26 -0.47 -5.12
N GLY A 99 -23.28 -0.06 -5.91
CA GLY A 99 -22.31 0.97 -5.59
C GLY A 99 -21.15 0.46 -4.73
N VAL A 100 -21.14 -0.83 -4.32
CA VAL A 100 -20.03 -1.46 -3.59
C VAL A 100 -19.16 -2.22 -4.57
N VAL A 101 -17.91 -1.79 -4.72
CA VAL A 101 -16.90 -2.46 -5.56
C VAL A 101 -16.40 -3.74 -4.89
N GLY A 102 -16.11 -3.67 -3.60
CA GLY A 102 -15.67 -4.84 -2.83
C GLY A 102 -14.85 -4.50 -1.59
N VAL A 103 -14.23 -5.51 -1.01
CA VAL A 103 -13.28 -5.37 0.11
C VAL A 103 -11.89 -5.18 -0.47
N ALA A 104 -11.19 -4.13 -0.06
CA ALA A 104 -9.89 -3.74 -0.64
C ALA A 104 -8.87 -4.89 -0.67
N ALA A 105 -8.77 -5.68 0.41
CA ALA A 105 -7.86 -6.84 0.46
C ALA A 105 -8.17 -7.96 -0.55
N LYS A 106 -9.41 -8.01 -1.09
CA LYS A 106 -9.82 -8.97 -2.12
C LYS A 106 -9.65 -8.42 -3.54
N LEU A 107 -9.51 -7.10 -3.67
CA LEU A 107 -9.37 -6.42 -4.95
C LEU A 107 -7.90 -6.31 -5.38
N VAL A 108 -6.96 -6.21 -4.43
CA VAL A 108 -5.53 -6.18 -4.71
C VAL A 108 -4.95 -7.59 -4.82
N ARG A 109 -3.86 -7.71 -5.60
CA ARG A 109 -3.07 -8.95 -5.72
C ARG A 109 -1.72 -8.76 -5.02
N CYS A 110 -1.24 -9.79 -4.38
CA CYS A 110 0.07 -9.84 -3.74
C CYS A 110 0.57 -11.28 -3.70
N ASP A 111 1.84 -11.44 -3.35
CA ASP A 111 2.40 -12.76 -3.04
C ASP A 111 1.65 -13.40 -1.86
N GLN A 112 1.56 -14.75 -1.86
CA GLN A 112 0.85 -15.47 -0.81
C GLN A 112 1.45 -15.24 0.59
N ARG A 113 2.77 -15.02 0.67
CA ARG A 113 3.46 -14.66 1.92
C ARG A 113 2.99 -13.32 2.49
N MET A 114 2.58 -12.39 1.62
CA MET A 114 2.08 -11.06 2.00
C MET A 114 0.59 -11.04 2.34
N LYS A 115 -0.14 -12.09 1.99
CA LYS A 115 -1.61 -12.14 2.14
C LYS A 115 -2.08 -11.82 3.56
N PRO A 116 -1.50 -12.37 4.64
CA PRO A 116 -1.91 -12.03 6.01
C PRO A 116 -1.73 -10.54 6.34
N LEU A 117 -0.64 -9.92 5.86
CA LEU A 117 -0.39 -8.49 6.03
C LEU A 117 -1.43 -7.64 5.29
N VAL A 118 -1.70 -7.98 4.03
CA VAL A 118 -2.71 -7.30 3.21
C VAL A 118 -4.11 -7.43 3.81
N ASP A 119 -4.45 -8.62 4.30
CA ASP A 119 -5.74 -8.86 4.97
C ASP A 119 -5.86 -8.05 6.28
N THR A 120 -4.77 -7.85 7.00
CA THR A 120 -4.74 -7.00 8.19
C THR A 120 -4.92 -5.53 7.86
N LEU A 121 -4.24 -5.04 6.83
CA LEU A 121 -4.27 -3.61 6.45
C LEU A 121 -5.56 -3.23 5.72
N LEU A 122 -6.03 -4.07 4.81
CA LEU A 122 -7.10 -3.77 3.86
C LEU A 122 -8.35 -4.64 4.03
N GLY A 123 -8.33 -5.63 4.92
CA GLY A 123 -9.43 -6.58 5.09
C GLY A 123 -10.71 -5.98 5.66
N ARG A 124 -10.63 -4.81 6.28
CA ARG A 124 -11.78 -4.07 6.80
C ARG A 124 -11.98 -2.72 6.11
N VAL A 125 -11.46 -2.57 4.91
CA VAL A 125 -11.66 -1.41 4.05
C VAL A 125 -12.60 -1.79 2.90
N ILE A 126 -13.70 -1.07 2.76
CA ILE A 126 -14.72 -1.28 1.75
C ILE A 126 -14.54 -0.23 0.65
N VAL A 127 -14.33 -0.67 -0.58
CA VAL A 127 -14.23 0.19 -1.75
C VAL A 127 -15.63 0.39 -2.34
N VAL A 128 -16.02 1.64 -2.59
CA VAL A 128 -17.32 2.03 -3.11
C VAL A 128 -17.18 2.98 -4.30
N GLU A 129 -18.22 3.08 -5.12
CA GLU A 129 -18.22 3.94 -6.30
C GLU A 129 -18.32 5.43 -5.94
N ASP A 130 -19.08 5.78 -4.90
CA ASP A 130 -19.40 7.17 -4.55
C ASP A 130 -19.53 7.38 -3.02
N VAL A 131 -19.45 8.65 -2.61
CA VAL A 131 -19.53 9.08 -1.21
C VAL A 131 -20.89 8.73 -0.57
N GLN A 132 -21.99 8.76 -1.31
CA GLN A 132 -23.32 8.45 -0.76
C GLN A 132 -23.42 6.98 -0.39
N THR A 133 -22.89 6.11 -1.23
CA THR A 133 -22.72 4.68 -0.91
C THR A 133 -21.78 4.51 0.28
N GLY A 134 -20.69 5.27 0.34
CA GLY A 134 -19.75 5.29 1.46
C GLY A 134 -20.44 5.62 2.79
N LEU A 135 -21.22 6.70 2.83
CA LEU A 135 -21.97 7.10 4.01
C LEU A 135 -23.03 6.07 4.45
N ARG A 136 -23.61 5.35 3.50
CA ARG A 136 -24.52 4.24 3.80
C ARG A 136 -23.78 3.06 4.43
N MET A 137 -22.60 2.70 3.90
CA MET A 137 -21.81 1.58 4.36
C MET A 137 -21.16 1.83 5.72
N ILE A 138 -20.64 3.04 5.97
CA ILE A 138 -20.00 3.37 7.25
C ILE A 138 -20.97 3.27 8.43
N ARG A 139 -22.26 3.57 8.23
CA ARG A 139 -23.31 3.43 9.25
C ARG A 139 -23.52 2.00 9.70
N ARG A 140 -23.10 1.01 8.92
CA ARG A 140 -23.16 -0.42 9.28
C ARG A 140 -22.03 -0.85 10.20
N ALA A 141 -21.08 0.05 10.47
CA ALA A 141 -19.94 -0.17 11.37
C ALA A 141 -19.11 -1.45 11.07
N LEU A 142 -19.02 -1.86 9.80
CA LEU A 142 -18.30 -3.05 9.38
C LEU A 142 -16.80 -2.81 9.25
N GLY A 143 -16.41 -1.58 8.86
CA GLY A 143 -15.03 -1.18 8.63
C GLY A 143 -14.98 0.25 8.09
N SER A 144 -13.81 0.69 7.68
CA SER A 144 -13.63 1.96 6.98
C SER A 144 -14.08 1.84 5.52
N VAL A 145 -14.33 2.96 4.88
CA VAL A 145 -14.81 3.02 3.51
C VAL A 145 -13.92 3.94 2.70
N VAL A 146 -13.65 3.59 1.45
CA VAL A 146 -12.95 4.45 0.50
C VAL A 146 -13.71 4.47 -0.82
N THR A 147 -13.85 5.65 -1.43
CA THR A 147 -14.40 5.78 -2.78
C THR A 147 -13.32 5.55 -3.84
N VAL A 148 -13.72 5.21 -5.05
CA VAL A 148 -12.79 5.09 -6.19
C VAL A 148 -12.02 6.40 -6.44
N ASP A 149 -12.60 7.55 -6.09
CA ASP A 149 -11.99 8.88 -6.22
C ASP A 149 -11.07 9.23 -5.03
N GLY A 150 -10.88 8.33 -4.05
CA GLY A 150 -9.94 8.51 -2.94
C GLY A 150 -10.51 9.22 -1.71
N VAL A 151 -11.82 9.40 -1.58
CA VAL A 151 -12.41 9.88 -0.33
C VAL A 151 -12.42 8.72 0.68
N TYR A 152 -11.67 8.88 1.77
CA TYR A 152 -11.56 7.88 2.83
C TYR A 152 -12.42 8.29 4.04
N ILE A 153 -13.22 7.39 4.54
CA ILE A 153 -14.11 7.59 5.68
C ILE A 153 -13.79 6.52 6.72
N GLU A 154 -13.24 6.95 7.85
CA GLU A 154 -12.96 6.05 8.95
C GLU A 154 -14.21 5.69 9.74
N GLN A 155 -14.16 4.54 10.39
CA GLN A 155 -15.22 4.09 11.30
C GLN A 155 -15.42 5.05 12.49
N THR A 156 -14.41 5.81 12.85
CA THR A 156 -14.44 6.88 13.86
C THR A 156 -15.22 8.12 13.42
N GLY A 157 -15.55 8.24 12.12
CA GLY A 157 -16.21 9.40 11.53
C GLY A 157 -15.24 10.42 10.92
N VAL A 158 -13.94 10.21 11.02
CA VAL A 158 -12.94 11.04 10.33
C VAL A 158 -13.08 10.83 8.83
N MET A 159 -13.09 11.93 8.07
CA MET A 159 -13.14 11.93 6.62
C MET A 159 -11.89 12.61 6.07
N ALA A 160 -11.22 11.96 5.13
CA ALA A 160 -10.10 12.50 4.39
C ALA A 160 -10.41 12.43 2.88
N GLY A 161 -9.99 13.43 2.15
CA GLY A 161 -10.19 13.49 0.71
C GLY A 161 -9.47 14.68 0.12
N GLY A 162 -9.39 14.75 -1.18
CA GLY A 162 -8.60 15.74 -1.91
C GLY A 162 -7.39 15.09 -2.57
N SER A 163 -6.75 15.82 -3.48
CA SER A 163 -5.59 15.36 -4.22
C SER A 163 -4.32 15.91 -3.58
N THR A 164 -3.39 15.05 -3.21
CA THR A 164 -2.05 15.45 -2.72
C THR A 164 -1.02 15.54 -3.85
N GLY A 165 -1.39 15.19 -5.07
CA GLY A 165 -0.56 15.33 -6.28
C GLY A 165 0.69 14.45 -6.35
N ALA A 166 1.32 14.13 -5.22
CA ALA A 166 2.57 13.39 -5.16
C ALA A 166 2.38 11.87 -5.03
N ASP A 167 1.36 11.44 -4.29
CA ASP A 167 1.16 10.03 -3.96
C ASP A 167 0.18 9.31 -4.90
N GLU A 168 -0.67 10.06 -5.62
CA GLU A 168 -1.67 9.50 -6.55
C GLU A 168 -1.05 8.71 -7.72
N GLY A 169 0.19 9.05 -8.05
CA GLY A 169 0.90 8.46 -9.19
C GLY A 169 1.74 7.22 -8.85
N GLU A 170 1.93 6.82 -7.59
CA GLU A 170 2.89 5.75 -7.29
C GLU A 170 2.48 4.40 -7.90
N PHE A 171 1.28 3.93 -7.67
CA PHE A 171 0.81 2.70 -8.29
C PHE A 171 0.66 2.81 -9.82
N ILE A 172 0.29 4.00 -10.32
CA ILE A 172 0.23 4.25 -11.77
C ILE A 172 1.64 4.18 -12.36
N ARG A 173 2.63 4.83 -11.73
CA ARG A 173 4.03 4.79 -12.16
C ARG A 173 4.62 3.38 -12.09
N LEU A 174 4.33 2.63 -11.02
CA LEU A 174 4.79 1.24 -10.90
C LEU A 174 4.22 0.37 -12.01
N ARG A 175 2.94 0.52 -12.34
CA ARG A 175 2.32 -0.18 -13.46
C ARG A 175 2.93 0.23 -14.80
N GLU A 176 3.09 1.53 -15.05
CA GLU A 176 3.72 2.03 -16.28
C GLU A 176 5.15 1.48 -16.45
N LEU A 177 5.92 1.40 -15.36
CA LEU A 177 7.26 0.81 -15.38
C LEU A 177 7.24 -0.69 -15.68
N GLU A 178 6.25 -1.44 -15.22
CA GLU A 178 6.07 -2.86 -15.54
C GLU A 178 5.66 -3.06 -17.01
N GLU A 179 4.85 -2.16 -17.59
CA GLU A 179 4.35 -2.23 -18.97
C GLU A 179 5.37 -1.71 -20.03
N LEU A 180 6.32 -0.85 -19.62
CA LEU A 180 7.31 -0.25 -20.53
C LEU A 180 8.11 -1.25 -21.37
N PRO A 181 8.64 -2.37 -20.84
CA PRO A 181 9.40 -3.33 -21.62
C PRO A 181 8.57 -3.93 -22.77
N GLU A 182 7.31 -4.30 -22.52
CA GLU A 182 6.42 -4.86 -23.53
C GLU A 182 6.12 -3.85 -24.64
N ARG A 183 5.87 -2.58 -24.28
CA ARG A 183 5.66 -1.50 -25.25
C ARG A 183 6.89 -1.19 -26.09
N ILE A 184 8.10 -1.31 -25.53
CA ILE A 184 9.35 -1.15 -26.28
C ILE A 184 9.51 -2.27 -27.29
N GLU A 185 9.23 -3.52 -26.91
CA GLU A 185 9.30 -4.66 -27.85
C GLU A 185 8.28 -4.55 -28.99
N GLU A 186 7.08 -4.03 -28.72
CA GLU A 186 6.04 -3.80 -29.74
C GLU A 186 6.45 -2.72 -30.75
N LEU A 187 7.18 -1.68 -30.30
CA LEU A 187 7.62 -0.57 -31.17
C LEU A 187 8.87 -0.92 -31.99
N GLN A 188 9.60 -1.98 -31.63
CA GLN A 188 10.80 -2.45 -32.34
C GLN A 188 10.51 -3.51 -33.40
N LYS A 189 9.25 -3.94 -33.54
CA LYS A 189 8.76 -4.88 -34.58
C LYS A 189 8.14 -4.14 -35.75
#